data_eee0fd04d7e7a099d8eba0abc7d165cd
#
_entry.id   eee0fd04d7e7a099d8eba0abc7d165cd
#
_cell.length_a   1.000
_cell.length_b   1.000
_cell.length_c   1.000
_cell.angle_alpha   90.00
_cell.angle_beta   90.00
_cell.angle_gamma   90.00
#
_symmetry.space_group_name_H-M   'P 1'
#
loop_
_entity.id
_entity.type
_entity.pdbx_description
1 polymer ?
#
loop_
_entity_poly.entity_id
_entity_poly.type
_entity_poly.pdbx_seq_one_letter_code
_entity_poly.pdbx_strand_id
1 'polypeptide(L)'
;MRLDTEREIGSAGQILILNGAPRSGKSSIAKVVLDSFPGLWVNLGVDAQMATISEQHRPGIGLRPGGEHPEKEAVVQQLYAALHETIAAHSRLGINVVVDVGYHQAYSRPLHILDDCARRLAGLPVLFIGVHCALTTIMARRAASPSNGTINYLQGSADDPVPEPVQRWQMAVHEHGPYDLDVDTTDKTPEDCAREILTLLAKDRPQPSFFERRLSLIQT
;
A
#
# COMPACT_ATOMS: atom_id res chain seq x y z
N MET A 1 -17.79 -17.25 -23.49
CA MET A 1 -16.42 -16.84 -23.21
C MET A 1 -15.91 -17.73 -22.07
N ARG A 2 -15.13 -18.77 -22.38
CA ARG A 2 -14.58 -19.66 -21.33
C ARG A 2 -13.49 -18.87 -20.62
N LEU A 3 -13.63 -18.74 -19.31
CA LEU A 3 -12.57 -18.27 -18.45
C LEU A 3 -11.51 -19.38 -18.41
N ASP A 4 -10.32 -19.10 -18.93
CA ASP A 4 -9.14 -19.98 -18.74
C ASP A 4 -8.82 -20.01 -17.27
N THR A 5 -9.36 -20.99 -16.57
CA THR A 5 -9.17 -21.25 -15.13
C THR A 5 -8.09 -22.30 -14.86
N GLU A 6 -7.29 -22.65 -15.85
CA GLU A 6 -6.19 -23.59 -15.64
C GLU A 6 -4.88 -22.84 -15.33
N ARG A 7 -4.80 -22.21 -14.17
CA ARG A 7 -3.49 -22.03 -13.52
C ARG A 7 -3.10 -23.39 -12.94
N GLU A 8 -1.91 -23.85 -13.28
CA GLU A 8 -1.31 -25.02 -12.63
C GLU A 8 -1.42 -24.88 -11.11
N ILE A 9 -2.05 -25.83 -10.46
CA ILE A 9 -2.10 -25.94 -8.99
C ILE A 9 -0.65 -26.03 -8.53
N GLY A 10 -0.09 -24.92 -8.02
CA GLY A 10 1.31 -24.82 -7.56
C GLY A 10 2.01 -23.49 -7.83
N SER A 11 1.49 -22.61 -8.69
CA SER A 11 2.09 -21.28 -8.89
C SER A 11 1.63 -20.29 -7.83
N ALA A 12 2.58 -19.54 -7.22
CA ALA A 12 2.27 -18.49 -6.26
C ALA A 12 1.37 -17.40 -6.88
N GLY A 13 0.42 -16.90 -6.08
CA GLY A 13 -0.45 -15.78 -6.47
C GLY A 13 0.33 -14.47 -6.57
N GLN A 14 -0.11 -13.59 -7.48
CA GLN A 14 0.47 -12.25 -7.64
C GLN A 14 0.23 -11.39 -6.41
N ILE A 15 1.20 -10.56 -6.05
CA ILE A 15 1.08 -9.59 -4.96
C ILE A 15 1.27 -8.18 -5.54
N LEU A 16 0.26 -7.32 -5.37
CA LEU A 16 0.32 -5.90 -5.70
C LEU A 16 0.31 -5.09 -4.41
N ILE A 17 1.39 -4.39 -4.11
CA ILE A 17 1.46 -3.46 -2.98
C ILE A 17 1.34 -2.04 -3.52
N LEU A 18 0.19 -1.40 -3.27
CA LEU A 18 -0.11 -0.02 -3.63
C LEU A 18 0.34 0.89 -2.48
N ASN A 19 1.40 1.66 -2.69
CA ASN A 19 1.94 2.57 -1.67
C ASN A 19 1.69 4.03 -2.04
N GLY A 20 1.26 4.82 -1.08
CA GLY A 20 0.98 6.25 -1.30
C GLY A 20 0.30 6.90 -0.10
N ALA A 21 0.17 8.21 -0.13
CA ALA A 21 -0.45 8.99 0.94
C ALA A 21 -1.96 8.67 1.11
N PRO A 22 -2.55 8.93 2.28
CA PRO A 22 -4.00 8.86 2.44
C PRO A 22 -4.72 9.76 1.43
N ARG A 23 -5.77 9.23 0.79
CA ARG A 23 -6.56 9.89 -0.28
C ARG A 23 -5.85 9.99 -1.63
N SER A 24 -4.70 9.34 -1.83
CA SER A 24 -4.07 9.24 -3.15
C SER A 24 -4.82 8.35 -4.16
N GLY A 25 -5.88 7.63 -3.77
CA GLY A 25 -6.67 6.81 -4.70
C GLY A 25 -6.37 5.30 -4.66
N LYS A 26 -5.47 4.83 -3.79
CA LYS A 26 -5.11 3.41 -3.66
C LYS A 26 -6.30 2.46 -3.54
N SER A 27 -7.21 2.74 -2.61
CA SER A 27 -8.38 1.87 -2.36
C SER A 27 -9.33 1.82 -3.55
N SER A 28 -9.42 2.91 -4.34
CA SER A 28 -10.19 2.92 -5.59
C SER A 28 -9.54 2.03 -6.65
N ILE A 29 -8.22 2.08 -6.79
CA ILE A 29 -7.46 1.18 -7.68
C ILE A 29 -7.62 -0.27 -7.20
N ALA A 30 -7.45 -0.54 -5.89
CA ALA A 30 -7.62 -1.87 -5.32
C ALA A 30 -9.02 -2.44 -5.62
N LYS A 31 -10.07 -1.62 -5.55
CA LYS A 31 -11.42 -2.03 -5.93
C LYS A 31 -11.52 -2.44 -7.40
N VAL A 32 -10.93 -1.68 -8.32
CA VAL A 32 -10.91 -2.06 -9.75
C VAL A 32 -10.15 -3.38 -9.96
N VAL A 33 -9.04 -3.58 -9.25
CA VAL A 33 -8.29 -4.85 -9.30
C VAL A 33 -9.18 -6.03 -8.88
N LEU A 34 -9.90 -5.92 -7.76
CA LEU A 34 -10.81 -6.95 -7.27
C LEU A 34 -11.94 -7.26 -8.26
N ASP A 35 -12.49 -6.21 -8.88
CA ASP A 35 -13.69 -6.33 -9.72
C ASP A 35 -13.36 -6.78 -11.15
N SER A 36 -12.14 -6.55 -11.67
CA SER A 36 -11.85 -6.68 -13.10
C SER A 36 -10.61 -7.50 -13.46
N PHE A 37 -9.68 -7.76 -12.53
CA PHE A 37 -8.49 -8.54 -12.88
C PHE A 37 -8.79 -10.03 -12.91
N PRO A 38 -8.16 -10.80 -13.82
CA PRO A 38 -8.40 -12.22 -13.92
C PRO A 38 -7.91 -12.99 -12.69
N GLY A 39 -8.66 -14.02 -12.29
CA GLY A 39 -8.35 -14.88 -11.15
C GLY A 39 -8.96 -14.39 -9.84
N LEU A 40 -8.66 -15.11 -8.77
CA LEU A 40 -9.11 -14.76 -7.42
C LEU A 40 -8.18 -13.72 -6.81
N TRP A 41 -8.72 -12.56 -6.48
CA TRP A 41 -8.02 -11.48 -5.79
C TRP A 41 -8.65 -11.21 -4.42
N VAL A 42 -7.81 -10.90 -3.43
CA VAL A 42 -8.24 -10.45 -2.09
C VAL A 42 -7.56 -9.12 -1.77
N ASN A 43 -8.26 -8.23 -1.07
CA ASN A 43 -7.68 -7.01 -0.51
C ASN A 43 -7.29 -7.24 0.95
N LEU A 44 -6.00 -7.08 1.25
CA LEU A 44 -5.43 -7.20 2.60
C LEU A 44 -4.84 -5.87 3.09
N GLY A 45 -5.36 -4.73 2.64
CA GLY A 45 -4.88 -3.40 3.00
C GLY A 45 -4.92 -3.12 4.52
N VAL A 46 -4.17 -2.09 4.93
CA VAL A 46 -4.04 -1.69 6.36
C VAL A 46 -5.40 -1.44 7.00
N ASP A 47 -6.34 -0.80 6.30
CA ASP A 47 -7.67 -0.51 6.84
C ASP A 47 -8.47 -1.80 7.11
N ALA A 48 -8.36 -2.80 6.24
CA ALA A 48 -8.98 -4.11 6.44
C ALA A 48 -8.40 -4.81 7.68
N GLN A 49 -7.08 -4.76 7.84
CA GLN A 49 -6.41 -5.32 9.03
C GLN A 49 -6.83 -4.57 10.30
N MET A 50 -6.88 -3.23 10.27
CA MET A 50 -7.30 -2.42 11.42
C MET A 50 -8.74 -2.74 11.86
N ALA A 51 -9.62 -3.12 10.94
CA ALA A 51 -10.99 -3.51 11.26
C ALA A 51 -11.07 -4.79 12.11
N THR A 52 -10.06 -5.65 12.08
CA THR A 52 -10.00 -6.90 12.87
C THR A 52 -9.47 -6.71 14.30
N ILE A 53 -8.96 -5.51 14.62
CA ILE A 53 -8.30 -5.22 15.90
C ILE A 53 -9.26 -4.46 16.79
N SER A 54 -9.31 -4.82 18.09
CA SER A 54 -10.10 -4.08 19.08
C SER A 54 -9.64 -2.61 19.14
N GLU A 55 -10.58 -1.69 19.30
CA GLU A 55 -10.36 -0.26 19.20
C GLU A 55 -9.21 0.24 20.11
N GLN A 56 -9.16 -0.27 21.35
CA GLN A 56 -8.12 0.07 22.31
C GLN A 56 -6.68 -0.27 21.88
N HIS A 57 -6.50 -1.22 20.94
CA HIS A 57 -5.19 -1.68 20.46
C HIS A 57 -4.84 -1.14 19.07
N ARG A 58 -5.76 -0.40 18.43
CA ARG A 58 -5.45 0.21 17.13
C ARG A 58 -4.41 1.30 17.28
N PRO A 59 -3.33 1.28 16.49
CA PRO A 59 -2.29 2.31 16.57
C PRO A 59 -2.80 3.70 16.16
N GLY A 60 -3.83 3.78 15.31
CA GLY A 60 -4.43 5.05 14.88
C GLY A 60 -3.40 6.01 14.30
N ILE A 61 -3.22 7.16 14.97
CA ILE A 61 -2.25 8.18 14.59
C ILE A 61 -0.79 7.73 14.70
N GLY A 62 -0.49 6.64 15.40
CA GLY A 62 0.85 6.02 15.44
C GLY A 62 1.31 5.46 14.09
N LEU A 63 0.42 5.34 13.11
CA LEU A 63 0.76 5.00 11.72
C LEU A 63 1.26 6.22 10.91
N ARG A 64 1.20 7.44 11.46
CA ARG A 64 1.60 8.65 10.75
C ARG A 64 3.11 8.85 10.77
N PRO A 65 3.69 9.43 9.69
CA PRO A 65 5.06 9.90 9.72
C PRO A 65 5.26 10.98 10.78
N GLY A 66 6.41 10.94 11.49
CA GLY A 66 6.78 11.96 12.47
C GLY A 66 7.26 11.40 13.81
N GLY A 67 6.96 10.14 14.13
CA GLY A 67 7.42 9.51 15.37
C GLY A 67 6.82 10.12 16.63
N GLU A 68 5.63 10.74 16.53
CA GLU A 68 4.97 11.45 17.64
C GLU A 68 4.41 10.50 18.71
N HIS A 69 4.32 9.19 18.40
CA HIS A 69 3.75 8.16 19.26
C HIS A 69 4.68 6.95 19.39
N PRO A 70 5.89 7.12 19.97
CA PRO A 70 6.88 6.04 20.07
C PRO A 70 6.37 4.84 20.88
N GLU A 71 5.44 5.06 21.82
CA GLU A 71 4.80 4.00 22.61
C GLU A 71 3.97 3.02 21.77
N LYS A 72 3.53 3.43 20.57
CA LYS A 72 2.73 2.62 19.65
C LYS A 72 3.56 1.89 18.60
N GLU A 73 4.81 2.26 18.41
CA GLU A 73 5.65 1.77 17.32
C GLU A 73 5.92 0.27 17.38
N ALA A 74 6.02 -0.30 18.58
CA ALA A 74 6.15 -1.75 18.74
C ALA A 74 4.93 -2.50 18.21
N VAL A 75 3.72 -1.99 18.47
CA VAL A 75 2.47 -2.56 17.95
C VAL A 75 2.39 -2.39 16.44
N VAL A 76 2.77 -1.21 15.91
CA VAL A 76 2.84 -0.96 14.46
C VAL A 76 3.74 -1.99 13.79
N GLN A 77 4.94 -2.23 14.33
CA GLN A 77 5.88 -3.20 13.79
C GLN A 77 5.32 -4.63 13.79
N GLN A 78 4.66 -5.05 14.88
CA GLN A 78 4.02 -6.36 14.98
C GLN A 78 2.88 -6.52 13.98
N LEU A 79 2.05 -5.50 13.80
CA LEU A 79 0.92 -5.54 12.87
C LEU A 79 1.37 -5.61 11.41
N TYR A 80 2.42 -4.88 11.04
CA TYR A 80 3.00 -5.01 9.71
C TYR A 80 3.61 -6.39 9.47
N ALA A 81 4.33 -6.95 10.45
CA ALA A 81 4.85 -8.30 10.34
C ALA A 81 3.73 -9.34 10.13
N ALA A 82 2.63 -9.22 10.88
CA ALA A 82 1.46 -10.08 10.71
C ALA A 82 0.79 -9.91 9.33
N LEU A 83 0.70 -8.66 8.84
CA LEU A 83 0.19 -8.37 7.51
C LEU A 83 1.05 -9.04 6.43
N HIS A 84 2.38 -8.90 6.50
CA HIS A 84 3.29 -9.50 5.53
C HIS A 84 3.21 -11.03 5.50
N GLU A 85 3.09 -11.67 6.66
CA GLU A 85 2.85 -13.14 6.72
C GLU A 85 1.50 -13.53 6.11
N THR A 86 0.45 -12.74 6.35
CA THR A 86 -0.87 -12.99 5.78
C THR A 86 -0.83 -12.88 4.25
N ILE A 87 -0.15 -11.86 3.71
CA ILE A 87 0.07 -11.69 2.27
C ILE A 87 0.83 -12.89 1.70
N ALA A 88 1.93 -13.29 2.35
CA ALA A 88 2.75 -14.41 1.92
C ALA A 88 1.96 -15.73 1.90
N ALA A 89 1.14 -15.98 2.93
CA ALA A 89 0.32 -17.18 3.03
C ALA A 89 -0.70 -17.27 1.88
N HIS A 90 -1.39 -16.18 1.56
CA HIS A 90 -2.33 -16.16 0.44
C HIS A 90 -1.63 -16.42 -0.90
N SER A 91 -0.52 -15.72 -1.15
CA SER A 91 0.24 -15.90 -2.38
C SER A 91 0.76 -17.34 -2.54
N ARG A 92 1.32 -17.95 -1.48
CA ARG A 92 1.77 -19.35 -1.49
C ARG A 92 0.65 -20.35 -1.80
N LEU A 93 -0.59 -20.00 -1.47
CA LEU A 93 -1.78 -20.79 -1.78
C LEU A 93 -2.36 -20.49 -3.17
N GLY A 94 -1.68 -19.70 -4.00
CA GLY A 94 -2.12 -19.35 -5.35
C GLY A 94 -3.17 -18.23 -5.40
N ILE A 95 -3.48 -17.58 -4.27
CA ILE A 95 -4.44 -16.47 -4.20
C ILE A 95 -3.71 -15.16 -4.49
N ASN A 96 -4.22 -14.38 -5.46
CA ASN A 96 -3.66 -13.06 -5.74
C ASN A 96 -4.06 -12.06 -4.66
N VAL A 97 -3.16 -11.13 -4.34
CA VAL A 97 -3.35 -10.16 -3.26
C VAL A 97 -3.12 -8.74 -3.78
N VAL A 98 -4.03 -7.83 -3.48
CA VAL A 98 -3.80 -6.40 -3.56
C VAL A 98 -3.78 -5.82 -2.15
N VAL A 99 -2.81 -4.95 -1.86
CA VAL A 99 -2.60 -4.36 -0.53
C VAL A 99 -2.47 -2.85 -0.68
N ASP A 100 -3.34 -2.08 -0.05
CA ASP A 100 -3.19 -0.63 0.01
C ASP A 100 -2.55 -0.21 1.33
N VAL A 101 -1.38 0.43 1.22
CA VAL A 101 -0.52 0.81 2.34
C VAL A 101 -0.01 2.25 2.22
N GLY A 102 0.57 2.74 3.30
CA GLY A 102 1.33 3.99 3.32
C GLY A 102 2.67 3.76 4.03
N TYR A 103 3.52 2.90 3.45
CA TYR A 103 4.84 2.64 4.02
C TYR A 103 5.70 3.90 4.04
N HIS A 104 6.32 4.14 5.18
CA HIS A 104 7.32 5.20 5.38
C HIS A 104 8.35 4.74 6.42
N GLN A 105 9.42 5.52 6.59
CA GLN A 105 10.46 5.26 7.59
C GLN A 105 10.55 6.35 8.68
N ALA A 106 9.68 7.36 8.61
CA ALA A 106 9.69 8.50 9.51
C ALA A 106 8.99 8.18 10.85
N TYR A 107 9.52 7.23 11.59
CA TYR A 107 9.18 6.89 12.98
C TYR A 107 10.21 7.48 13.95
N SER A 108 9.99 7.37 15.26
CA SER A 108 10.93 7.84 16.27
C SER A 108 12.27 7.09 16.23
N ARG A 109 12.25 5.86 15.74
CA ARG A 109 13.40 4.97 15.48
C ARG A 109 13.18 4.18 14.20
N PRO A 110 14.23 3.61 13.60
CA PRO A 110 14.05 2.71 12.43
C PRO A 110 13.21 1.47 12.80
N LEU A 111 12.06 1.29 12.18
CA LEU A 111 11.22 0.10 12.36
C LEU A 111 11.49 -0.98 11.31
N HIS A 112 12.25 -0.67 10.25
CA HIS A 112 12.64 -1.61 9.19
C HIS A 112 11.47 -2.36 8.55
N ILE A 113 10.29 -1.72 8.44
CA ILE A 113 9.04 -2.34 7.94
C ILE A 113 9.22 -2.88 6.53
N LEU A 114 9.84 -2.10 5.62
CA LEU A 114 10.09 -2.55 4.25
C LEU A 114 11.14 -3.66 4.15
N ASP A 115 12.12 -3.67 5.05
CA ASP A 115 13.13 -4.73 5.12
C ASP A 115 12.49 -6.04 5.59
N ASP A 116 11.61 -5.97 6.58
CA ASP A 116 10.80 -7.10 7.06
C ASP A 116 9.88 -7.62 5.94
N CYS A 117 9.21 -6.72 5.22
CA CYS A 117 8.41 -7.05 4.06
C CYS A 117 9.23 -7.80 3.01
N ALA A 118 10.41 -7.28 2.64
CA ALA A 118 11.29 -7.91 1.65
C ALA A 118 11.70 -9.33 2.07
N ARG A 119 12.04 -9.54 3.34
CA ARG A 119 12.42 -10.87 3.85
C ARG A 119 11.24 -11.85 3.82
N ARG A 120 10.05 -11.44 4.26
CA ARG A 120 8.88 -12.33 4.35
C ARG A 120 8.28 -12.67 3.00
N LEU A 121 8.38 -11.76 2.05
CA LEU A 121 7.89 -11.95 0.68
C LEU A 121 8.97 -12.44 -0.30
N ALA A 122 10.17 -12.78 0.18
CA ALA A 122 11.27 -13.27 -0.65
C ALA A 122 10.83 -14.46 -1.51
N GLY A 123 11.15 -14.40 -2.81
CA GLY A 123 10.81 -15.45 -3.80
C GLY A 123 9.33 -15.43 -4.24
N LEU A 124 8.49 -14.57 -3.69
CA LEU A 124 7.10 -14.41 -4.12
C LEU A 124 6.96 -13.35 -5.22
N PRO A 125 5.91 -13.45 -6.06
CA PRO A 125 5.67 -12.55 -7.17
C PRO A 125 5.09 -11.20 -6.73
N VAL A 126 5.95 -10.29 -6.23
CA VAL A 126 5.57 -8.98 -5.70
C VAL A 126 5.86 -7.87 -6.70
N LEU A 127 4.91 -6.95 -6.86
CA LEU A 127 5.10 -5.64 -7.50
C LEU A 127 4.80 -4.53 -6.48
N PHE A 128 5.71 -3.58 -6.38
CA PHE A 128 5.58 -2.40 -5.52
C PHE A 128 5.23 -1.18 -6.37
N ILE A 129 4.01 -0.68 -6.21
CA ILE A 129 3.42 0.36 -7.04
C ILE A 129 3.33 1.67 -6.25
N GLY A 130 3.98 2.72 -6.76
CA GLY A 130 3.84 4.08 -6.24
C GLY A 130 2.55 4.72 -6.74
N VAL A 131 1.65 5.10 -5.82
CA VAL A 131 0.40 5.78 -6.16
C VAL A 131 0.52 7.25 -5.79
N HIS A 132 0.87 8.06 -6.78
CA HIS A 132 1.04 9.50 -6.67
C HIS A 132 -0.30 10.23 -6.83
N CYS A 133 -0.37 11.43 -6.28
CA CYS A 133 -1.49 12.35 -6.46
C CYS A 133 -1.07 13.75 -6.02
N ALA A 134 -1.41 14.78 -6.76
CA ALA A 134 -1.12 16.16 -6.37
C ALA A 134 -1.78 16.52 -5.03
N LEU A 135 -1.07 17.27 -4.18
CA LEU A 135 -1.57 17.69 -2.87
C LEU A 135 -2.91 18.44 -2.96
N THR A 136 -3.09 19.27 -3.97
CA THR A 136 -4.36 19.97 -4.23
C THR A 136 -5.52 19.01 -4.44
N THR A 137 -5.30 17.94 -5.22
CA THR A 137 -6.31 16.89 -5.46
C THR A 137 -6.56 16.07 -4.19
N ILE A 138 -5.51 15.76 -3.42
CA ILE A 138 -5.65 15.08 -2.12
C ILE A 138 -6.51 15.92 -1.16
N MET A 139 -6.27 17.25 -1.08
CA MET A 139 -7.04 18.13 -0.21
C MET A 139 -8.50 18.27 -0.67
N ALA A 140 -8.75 18.37 -1.97
CA ALA A 140 -10.12 18.35 -2.50
C ALA A 140 -10.86 17.04 -2.16
N ARG A 141 -10.21 15.89 -2.28
CA ARG A 141 -10.76 14.58 -1.90
C ARG A 141 -11.01 14.46 -0.39
N ARG A 142 -10.18 15.11 0.46
CA ARG A 142 -10.38 15.18 1.92
C ARG A 142 -11.60 16.01 2.25
N ALA A 143 -11.74 17.17 1.63
CA ALA A 143 -12.89 18.06 1.82
C ALA A 143 -14.22 17.42 1.39
N ALA A 144 -14.22 16.66 0.29
CA ALA A 144 -15.39 15.93 -0.19
C ALA A 144 -15.74 14.67 0.62
N SER A 145 -14.88 14.25 1.57
CA SER A 145 -15.14 13.03 2.36
C SER A 145 -16.10 13.31 3.49
N PRO A 146 -17.21 12.58 3.61
CA PRO A 146 -18.12 12.74 4.73
C PRO A 146 -17.40 12.40 6.04
N SER A 147 -17.58 13.25 7.05
CA SER A 147 -17.17 12.97 8.42
C SER A 147 -18.13 11.92 8.99
N ASN A 148 -17.75 10.63 8.91
CA ASN A 148 -18.55 9.52 9.43
C ASN A 148 -18.13 9.07 10.85
N GLY A 149 -17.49 9.97 11.60
CA GLY A 149 -17.11 9.75 13.00
C GLY A 149 -15.92 8.79 13.23
N THR A 150 -15.55 7.97 12.24
CA THR A 150 -14.49 6.97 12.38
C THR A 150 -13.12 7.44 11.87
N ILE A 151 -13.10 8.27 10.84
CA ILE A 151 -11.88 8.85 10.25
C ILE A 151 -12.12 10.33 9.99
N ASN A 152 -11.50 11.21 10.80
CA ASN A 152 -11.45 12.65 10.55
C ASN A 152 -10.17 12.98 9.80
N TYR A 153 -10.28 13.27 8.51
CA TYR A 153 -9.17 13.80 7.74
C TYR A 153 -8.92 15.25 8.10
N LEU A 154 -7.64 15.62 8.33
CA LEU A 154 -7.26 17.02 8.50
C LEU A 154 -7.70 17.82 7.27
N GLN A 155 -8.46 18.86 7.52
CA GLN A 155 -8.92 19.82 6.50
C GLN A 155 -7.93 20.98 6.44
N GLY A 156 -7.76 21.56 5.25
CA GLY A 156 -7.05 22.82 5.10
C GLY A 156 -7.92 24.01 5.54
N SER A 157 -7.27 25.14 5.80
CA SER A 157 -7.90 26.44 6.05
C SER A 157 -7.41 27.48 5.02
N ALA A 158 -7.92 28.70 5.08
CA ALA A 158 -7.44 29.79 4.22
C ALA A 158 -5.96 30.12 4.50
N ASP A 159 -5.55 30.05 5.77
CA ASP A 159 -4.19 30.37 6.21
C ASP A 159 -3.23 29.17 6.11
N ASP A 160 -3.77 27.95 6.14
CA ASP A 160 -3.00 26.69 6.00
C ASP A 160 -3.75 25.73 5.06
N PRO A 161 -3.66 25.95 3.74
CA PRO A 161 -4.42 25.18 2.76
C PRO A 161 -4.00 23.70 2.69
N VAL A 162 -2.78 23.38 3.09
CA VAL A 162 -2.26 21.99 3.17
C VAL A 162 -1.54 21.81 4.50
N PRO A 163 -2.20 21.29 5.54
CA PRO A 163 -1.60 21.08 6.85
C PRO A 163 -0.29 20.28 6.80
N GLU A 164 0.68 20.68 7.60
CA GLU A 164 2.02 20.08 7.62
C GLU A 164 2.02 18.54 7.73
N PRO A 165 1.18 17.88 8.57
CA PRO A 165 1.14 16.41 8.60
C PRO A 165 0.72 15.76 7.28
N VAL A 166 -0.06 16.45 6.44
CA VAL A 166 -0.44 15.97 5.11
C VAL A 166 0.74 16.06 4.14
N GLN A 167 1.46 17.19 4.18
CA GLN A 167 2.68 17.37 3.38
C GLN A 167 3.75 16.35 3.75
N ARG A 168 3.99 16.16 5.05
CA ARG A 168 4.94 15.18 5.60
C ARG A 168 4.62 13.77 5.13
N TRP A 169 3.33 13.40 5.15
CA TRP A 169 2.93 12.07 4.69
C TRP A 169 3.19 11.88 3.20
N GLN A 170 2.84 12.86 2.38
CA GLN A 170 3.07 12.82 0.94
C GLN A 170 4.55 12.65 0.59
N MET A 171 5.46 13.28 1.32
CA MET A 171 6.90 13.11 1.13
C MET A 171 7.36 11.73 1.63
N ALA A 172 7.05 11.40 2.88
CA ALA A 172 7.60 10.23 3.56
C ALA A 172 7.26 8.89 2.88
N VAL A 173 6.08 8.76 2.27
CA VAL A 173 5.68 7.50 1.61
C VAL A 173 6.43 7.23 0.31
N HIS A 174 7.10 8.22 -0.27
CA HIS A 174 7.81 8.08 -1.55
C HIS A 174 9.35 8.13 -1.41
N GLU A 175 9.88 8.15 -0.18
CA GLU A 175 11.33 8.20 0.09
C GLU A 175 12.07 6.86 -0.07
N HIS A 176 11.43 5.82 -0.59
CA HIS A 176 11.97 4.45 -0.59
C HIS A 176 12.85 4.10 -1.78
N GLY A 177 12.95 4.97 -2.76
CA GLY A 177 13.59 4.71 -4.03
C GLY A 177 12.58 4.28 -5.12
N PRO A 178 13.05 3.92 -6.31
CA PRO A 178 12.17 3.70 -7.46
C PRO A 178 11.27 2.48 -7.23
N TYR A 179 9.98 2.68 -7.46
CA TYR A 179 8.97 1.62 -7.52
C TYR A 179 9.18 0.69 -8.72
N ASP A 180 8.41 -0.38 -8.82
CA ASP A 180 8.33 -1.22 -10.02
C ASP A 180 7.44 -0.54 -11.09
N LEU A 181 6.48 0.27 -10.64
CA LEU A 181 5.64 1.14 -11.46
C LEU A 181 5.17 2.34 -10.62
N ASP A 182 5.15 3.50 -11.22
CA ASP A 182 4.51 4.70 -10.69
C ASP A 182 3.23 5.00 -11.47
N VAL A 183 2.12 5.22 -10.75
CA VAL A 183 0.85 5.67 -11.31
C VAL A 183 0.44 6.99 -10.65
N ASP A 184 -0.12 7.91 -11.43
CA ASP A 184 -0.59 9.20 -10.93
C ASP A 184 -2.10 9.31 -11.09
N THR A 185 -2.79 9.52 -9.98
CA THR A 185 -4.25 9.63 -9.90
C THR A 185 -4.73 11.08 -9.90
N THR A 186 -3.86 12.05 -10.15
CA THR A 186 -4.23 13.48 -10.19
C THR A 186 -5.31 13.70 -11.24
N ASP A 187 -5.04 13.23 -12.46
CA ASP A 187 -5.90 13.39 -13.65
C ASP A 187 -6.37 12.06 -14.25
N LYS A 188 -5.82 10.91 -13.80
CA LYS A 188 -6.20 9.59 -14.27
C LYS A 188 -7.31 8.99 -13.42
N THR A 189 -8.18 8.20 -14.06
CA THR A 189 -9.19 7.40 -13.35
C THR A 189 -8.55 6.19 -12.68
N PRO A 190 -9.20 5.58 -11.66
CA PRO A 190 -8.74 4.32 -11.06
C PRO A 190 -8.61 3.20 -12.12
N GLU A 191 -9.47 3.18 -13.12
CA GLU A 191 -9.49 2.21 -14.23
C GLU A 191 -8.27 2.39 -15.15
N ASP A 192 -7.86 3.64 -15.42
CA ASP A 192 -6.65 3.91 -16.20
C ASP A 192 -5.40 3.44 -15.47
N CYS A 193 -5.28 3.77 -14.18
CA CYS A 193 -4.18 3.31 -13.34
C CYS A 193 -4.15 1.77 -13.24
N ALA A 194 -5.29 1.13 -13.04
CA ALA A 194 -5.40 -0.33 -12.98
C ALA A 194 -4.99 -0.97 -14.32
N ARG A 195 -5.31 -0.35 -15.46
CA ARG A 195 -4.91 -0.83 -16.79
C ARG A 195 -3.39 -0.78 -16.97
N GLU A 196 -2.71 0.23 -16.47
CA GLU A 196 -1.24 0.31 -16.47
C GLU A 196 -0.64 -0.84 -15.64
N ILE A 197 -1.20 -1.11 -14.46
CA ILE A 197 -0.78 -2.22 -13.59
C ILE A 197 -1.01 -3.57 -14.28
N LEU A 198 -2.19 -3.77 -14.89
CA LEU A 198 -2.50 -5.00 -15.63
C LEU A 198 -1.56 -5.21 -16.82
N THR A 199 -1.19 -4.14 -17.50
CA THR A 199 -0.22 -4.17 -18.59
C THR A 199 1.17 -4.61 -18.09
N LEU A 200 1.59 -4.16 -16.91
CA LEU A 200 2.84 -4.59 -16.30
C LEU A 200 2.78 -6.07 -15.88
N LEU A 201 1.67 -6.51 -15.29
CA LEU A 201 1.47 -7.93 -14.92
C LEU A 201 1.51 -8.89 -16.11
N ALA A 202 1.07 -8.43 -17.30
CA ALA A 202 1.08 -9.22 -18.53
C ALA A 202 2.44 -9.26 -19.23
N LYS A 203 3.38 -8.40 -18.82
CA LYS A 203 4.76 -8.35 -19.33
C LYS A 203 5.71 -9.05 -18.36
N ASP A 204 6.96 -9.19 -18.79
CA ASP A 204 8.03 -9.59 -17.87
C ASP A 204 8.18 -8.52 -16.78
N ARG A 205 8.23 -8.98 -15.54
CA ARG A 205 8.42 -8.07 -14.40
C ARG A 205 9.75 -7.35 -14.49
N PRO A 206 9.85 -6.14 -13.92
CA PRO A 206 11.15 -5.49 -13.73
C PRO A 206 12.11 -6.43 -13.00
N GLN A 207 13.31 -6.58 -13.54
CA GLN A 207 14.35 -7.43 -12.97
C GLN A 207 15.62 -6.60 -12.74
N PRO A 208 16.11 -6.49 -11.50
CA PRO A 208 15.47 -6.93 -10.27
C PRO A 208 14.27 -6.03 -9.89
N SER A 209 13.24 -6.62 -9.28
CA SER A 209 12.10 -5.88 -8.71
C SER A 209 12.53 -5.04 -7.51
N PHE A 210 11.65 -4.14 -7.02
CA PHE A 210 11.93 -3.33 -5.83
C PHE A 210 12.34 -4.19 -4.64
N PHE A 211 11.58 -5.24 -4.33
CA PHE A 211 11.87 -6.07 -3.17
C PHE A 211 13.11 -6.95 -3.33
N GLU A 212 13.46 -7.36 -4.54
CA GLU A 212 14.73 -8.07 -4.82
C GLU A 212 15.93 -7.13 -4.63
N ARG A 213 15.86 -5.88 -5.14
CA ARG A 213 16.87 -4.86 -4.88
C ARG A 213 17.03 -4.59 -3.38
N ARG A 214 15.90 -4.45 -2.67
CA ARG A 214 15.89 -4.21 -1.23
C ARG A 214 16.51 -5.36 -0.46
N LEU A 215 16.17 -6.60 -0.81
CA LEU A 215 16.69 -7.80 -0.18
C LEU A 215 18.22 -7.90 -0.34
N SER A 216 18.75 -7.56 -1.51
CA SER A 216 20.20 -7.55 -1.75
C SER A 216 20.91 -6.55 -0.84
N LEU A 217 20.32 -5.38 -0.56
CA LEU A 217 20.92 -4.36 0.31
C LEU A 217 20.97 -4.74 1.78
N ILE A 218 20.05 -5.58 2.27
CA ILE A 218 19.99 -5.98 3.68
C ILE A 218 20.73 -7.28 4.00
N GLN A 219 21.25 -7.96 2.97
CA GLN A 219 22.07 -9.17 3.10
C GLN A 219 23.58 -8.88 3.10
N THR A 220 23.96 -7.64 2.77
CA THR A 220 25.33 -7.13 2.82
C THR A 220 25.63 -6.52 4.19
#